data_798b0d54d5d10e89eaf9313639f715aa
#
_entry.id   798b0d54d5d10e89eaf9313639f715aa
#
_cell.length_a   1.000
_cell.length_b   1.000
_cell.length_c   1.000
_cell.angle_alpha   90.00
_cell.angle_beta   90.00
_cell.angle_gamma   90.00
#
_symmetry.space_group_name_H-M   'P 1'
#
loop_
_entity.id
_entity.type
_entity.pdbx_description
1 polymer ?
#
loop_
_entity_poly.entity_id
_entity_poly.type
_entity_poly.pdbx_seq_one_letter_code
_entity_poly.pdbx_strand_id
1 'polypeptide(L)'
;PLAISQVALTPGEREFGTVLIDMGGGQTSASVMHDNQLKFSFVDQEGGDFVSKDISIILNASFENAERIKREYGYAISSETSADEFFPVETIGKKDPVKVDEHYLSEIIEARVVQTFETVKRALDQVEALKLPGGIVLTGGASSLAGVQELAQEIFGVQVKTYIPEQMGMRNPIYATSMGLIKYAASLDDVHRIAQKGKPVTEPRPVQSTPQSAPVQVQPTAPVQQPQEYEQEPTGEEQGFGAKV
;
A
#
# COMPACT_ATOMS: atom_id res chain seq x y z
N PRO A 1 0.40 -7.32 12.62
CA PRO A 1 1.23 -8.53 12.37
C PRO A 1 0.91 -9.68 13.31
N LEU A 2 0.89 -9.47 14.66
CA LEU A 2 0.65 -10.55 15.64
C LEU A 2 -0.67 -11.30 15.43
N ALA A 3 -1.75 -10.59 15.11
CA ALA A 3 -3.04 -11.23 14.84
C ALA A 3 -2.97 -12.10 13.57
N ILE A 4 -2.39 -11.56 12.50
CA ILE A 4 -2.24 -12.29 11.23
C ILE A 4 -1.36 -13.54 11.42
N SER A 5 -0.30 -13.46 12.21
CA SER A 5 0.58 -14.60 12.48
C SER A 5 -0.14 -15.80 13.12
N GLN A 6 -1.25 -15.57 13.82
CA GLN A 6 -2.06 -16.64 14.42
C GLN A 6 -2.75 -17.53 13.39
N VAL A 7 -3.01 -17.01 12.19
CA VAL A 7 -3.69 -17.73 11.11
C VAL A 7 -2.75 -18.08 9.97
N ALA A 8 -1.84 -17.18 9.60
CA ALA A 8 -0.98 -17.33 8.44
C ALA A 8 0.26 -18.19 8.70
N LEU A 9 0.69 -18.31 9.96
CA LEU A 9 1.88 -19.07 10.34
C LEU A 9 1.50 -20.32 11.15
N THR A 10 2.16 -21.41 10.87
CA THR A 10 2.11 -22.61 11.70
C THR A 10 2.81 -22.37 13.07
N PRO A 11 2.54 -23.18 14.10
CA PRO A 11 3.27 -23.07 15.37
C PRO A 11 4.78 -23.16 15.20
N GLY A 12 5.28 -24.09 14.37
CA GLY A 12 6.71 -24.24 14.11
C GLY A 12 7.33 -23.01 13.45
N GLU A 13 6.66 -22.40 12.46
CA GLU A 13 7.14 -21.17 11.82
C GLU A 13 7.24 -19.99 12.78
N ARG A 14 6.29 -19.88 13.72
CA ARG A 14 6.36 -18.86 14.77
C ARG A 14 7.46 -19.12 15.79
N GLU A 15 7.79 -20.38 16.06
CA GLU A 15 8.81 -20.79 17.02
C GLU A 15 10.21 -20.66 16.41
N PHE A 16 10.45 -21.28 15.26
CA PHE A 16 11.78 -21.34 14.64
C PHE A 16 12.17 -20.13 13.81
N GLY A 17 11.24 -19.27 13.49
CA GLY A 17 11.47 -18.00 12.82
C GLY A 17 11.01 -17.97 11.37
N THR A 18 10.21 -16.95 11.03
CA THR A 18 9.62 -16.73 9.72
C THR A 18 9.39 -15.24 9.49
N VAL A 19 9.52 -14.80 8.27
CA VAL A 19 9.10 -13.46 7.85
C VAL A 19 7.66 -13.51 7.36
N LEU A 20 6.80 -12.66 7.87
CA LEU A 20 5.43 -12.45 7.41
C LEU A 20 5.35 -11.11 6.70
N ILE A 21 4.98 -11.13 5.42
CA ILE A 21 4.77 -9.91 4.61
C ILE A 21 3.28 -9.78 4.30
N ASP A 22 2.67 -8.69 4.79
CA ASP A 22 1.28 -8.33 4.49
C ASP A 22 1.25 -7.24 3.43
N MET A 23 0.83 -7.61 2.23
CA MET A 23 0.71 -6.73 1.05
C MET A 23 -0.71 -6.17 0.98
N GLY A 24 -0.94 -5.07 1.68
CA GLY A 24 -2.21 -4.35 1.65
C GLY A 24 -2.40 -3.48 0.41
N GLY A 25 -3.53 -2.76 0.34
CA GLY A 25 -3.77 -1.75 -0.70
C GLY A 25 -2.88 -0.52 -0.51
N GLY A 26 -2.93 0.12 0.67
CA GLY A 26 -2.22 1.36 0.95
C GLY A 26 -0.80 1.19 1.49
N GLN A 27 -0.41 0.01 1.95
CA GLN A 27 0.91 -0.24 2.54
C GLN A 27 1.31 -1.71 2.45
N THR A 28 2.62 -1.96 2.52
CA THR A 28 3.19 -3.30 2.66
C THR A 28 3.95 -3.37 3.98
N SER A 29 3.65 -4.35 4.83
CA SER A 29 4.34 -4.54 6.10
C SER A 29 5.08 -5.87 6.15
N ALA A 30 6.35 -5.84 6.62
CA ALA A 30 7.15 -7.03 6.87
C ALA A 30 7.38 -7.18 8.38
N SER A 31 7.21 -8.40 8.88
CA SER A 31 7.30 -8.69 10.31
C SER A 31 8.06 -9.99 10.53
N VAL A 32 9.01 -9.97 11.44
CA VAL A 32 9.81 -11.15 11.82
C VAL A 32 9.21 -11.77 13.09
N MET A 33 8.79 -13.01 12.96
CA MET A 33 8.30 -13.83 14.07
C MET A 33 9.34 -14.86 14.42
N HIS A 34 9.71 -14.93 15.72
CA HIS A 34 10.63 -15.95 16.27
C HIS A 34 10.35 -16.12 17.75
N ASP A 35 10.45 -17.34 18.30
CA ASP A 35 10.08 -17.69 19.68
C ASP A 35 8.63 -17.28 20.02
N ASN A 36 7.71 -17.39 19.08
CA ASN A 36 6.32 -16.92 19.20
C ASN A 36 6.16 -15.42 19.50
N GLN A 37 7.19 -14.61 19.23
CA GLN A 37 7.23 -13.17 19.47
C GLN A 37 7.52 -12.40 18.19
N LEU A 38 7.01 -11.18 18.12
CA LEU A 38 7.38 -10.22 17.10
C LEU A 38 8.75 -9.63 17.45
N LYS A 39 9.77 -9.92 16.67
CA LYS A 39 11.15 -9.45 16.88
C LYS A 39 11.47 -8.17 16.12
N PHE A 40 10.84 -7.99 14.94
CA PHE A 40 11.05 -6.83 14.07
C PHE A 40 9.80 -6.56 13.25
N SER A 41 9.56 -5.30 12.90
CA SER A 41 8.52 -4.90 11.98
C SER A 41 8.97 -3.69 11.19
N PHE A 42 8.72 -3.73 9.89
CA PHE A 42 8.95 -2.66 8.93
C PHE A 42 7.66 -2.40 8.16
N VAL A 43 7.40 -1.15 7.82
CA VAL A 43 6.23 -0.75 7.03
C VAL A 43 6.70 0.15 5.90
N ASP A 44 6.40 -0.26 4.68
CA ASP A 44 6.46 0.58 3.49
C ASP A 44 5.08 1.19 3.25
N GLN A 45 5.02 2.49 2.98
CA GLN A 45 3.77 3.20 2.68
C GLN A 45 3.26 2.93 1.26
N GLU A 46 3.89 2.02 0.54
CA GLU A 46 3.49 1.59 -0.80
C GLU A 46 2.85 0.20 -0.75
N GLY A 47 1.65 0.09 -1.30
CA GLY A 47 0.89 -1.14 -1.41
C GLY A 47 0.29 -1.31 -2.81
N GLY A 48 -0.67 -2.21 -2.96
CA GLY A 48 -1.31 -2.53 -4.24
C GLY A 48 -1.98 -1.36 -4.95
N ASP A 49 -2.37 -0.31 -4.21
CA ASP A 49 -2.97 0.90 -4.79
C ASP A 49 -1.94 1.71 -5.59
N PHE A 50 -0.66 1.63 -5.25
CA PHE A 50 0.41 2.27 -6.02
C PHE A 50 0.62 1.59 -7.38
N VAL A 51 0.47 0.27 -7.45
CA VAL A 51 0.44 -0.46 -8.73
C VAL A 51 -0.70 0.06 -9.60
N SER A 52 -1.92 0.19 -9.05
CA SER A 52 -3.08 0.73 -9.79
C SER A 52 -2.89 2.18 -10.20
N LYS A 53 -2.21 2.98 -9.37
CA LYS A 53 -1.88 4.37 -9.68
C LYS A 53 -0.89 4.45 -10.85
N ASP A 54 0.13 3.62 -10.87
CA ASP A 54 1.10 3.58 -11.98
C ASP A 54 0.42 3.17 -13.29
N ILE A 55 -0.42 2.12 -13.25
CA ILE A 55 -1.25 1.72 -14.41
C ILE A 55 -2.15 2.87 -14.87
N SER A 56 -2.82 3.56 -13.94
CA SER A 56 -3.69 4.71 -14.23
C SER A 56 -2.94 5.83 -14.95
N ILE A 57 -1.74 6.17 -14.48
CA ILE A 57 -0.92 7.24 -15.05
C ILE A 57 -0.40 6.84 -16.44
N ILE A 58 0.21 5.64 -16.55
CA ILE A 58 0.88 5.21 -17.78
C ILE A 58 -0.12 4.94 -18.90
N LEU A 59 -1.26 4.30 -18.57
CA LEU A 59 -2.31 4.02 -19.56
C LEU A 59 -3.33 5.16 -19.72
N ASN A 60 -3.16 6.26 -18.96
CA ASN A 60 -4.12 7.38 -18.92
C ASN A 60 -5.57 6.89 -18.70
N ALA A 61 -5.75 5.96 -17.76
CA ALA A 61 -7.03 5.38 -17.38
C ALA A 61 -7.49 5.93 -16.01
N SER A 62 -8.77 5.80 -15.68
CA SER A 62 -9.22 6.10 -14.31
C SER A 62 -8.62 5.10 -13.32
N PHE A 63 -8.46 5.51 -12.06
CA PHE A 63 -7.94 4.62 -11.01
C PHE A 63 -8.80 3.35 -10.86
N GLU A 64 -10.12 3.49 -10.94
CA GLU A 64 -11.04 2.37 -10.86
C GLU A 64 -10.84 1.38 -12.02
N ASN A 65 -10.66 1.89 -13.25
CA ASN A 65 -10.38 1.06 -14.42
C ASN A 65 -8.99 0.39 -14.30
N ALA A 66 -7.98 1.11 -13.82
CA ALA A 66 -6.65 0.57 -13.58
C ALA A 66 -6.67 -0.56 -12.55
N GLU A 67 -7.42 -0.40 -11.44
CA GLU A 67 -7.60 -1.44 -10.44
C GLU A 67 -8.31 -2.68 -11.01
N ARG A 68 -9.35 -2.47 -11.84
CA ARG A 68 -10.03 -3.57 -12.54
C ARG A 68 -9.08 -4.32 -13.48
N ILE A 69 -8.33 -3.58 -14.31
CA ILE A 69 -7.36 -4.16 -15.26
C ILE A 69 -6.27 -4.96 -14.52
N LYS A 70 -5.71 -4.39 -13.46
CA LYS A 70 -4.74 -5.09 -12.61
C LYS A 70 -5.26 -6.43 -12.10
N ARG A 71 -6.53 -6.48 -11.68
CA ARG A 71 -7.15 -7.72 -11.16
C ARG A 71 -7.50 -8.73 -12.22
N GLU A 72 -7.91 -8.27 -13.41
CA GLU A 72 -8.39 -9.14 -14.49
C GLU A 72 -7.25 -9.67 -15.35
N TYR A 73 -6.22 -8.84 -15.62
CA TYR A 73 -5.16 -9.13 -16.58
C TYR A 73 -3.75 -9.02 -15.99
N GLY A 74 -3.62 -8.61 -14.72
CA GLY A 74 -2.32 -8.32 -14.13
C GLY A 74 -1.52 -9.58 -13.82
N TYR A 75 -0.24 -9.57 -14.20
CA TYR A 75 0.76 -10.56 -13.86
C TYR A 75 2.04 -9.86 -13.39
N ALA A 76 2.72 -10.39 -12.39
CA ALA A 76 3.87 -9.70 -11.78
C ALA A 76 5.21 -10.01 -12.44
N ILE A 77 5.27 -10.89 -13.44
CA ILE A 77 6.48 -11.29 -14.16
C ILE A 77 6.24 -11.09 -15.64
N SER A 78 6.81 -10.05 -16.23
CA SER A 78 6.57 -9.67 -17.62
C SER A 78 7.07 -10.73 -18.62
N SER A 79 8.18 -11.40 -18.31
CA SER A 79 8.75 -12.46 -19.16
C SER A 79 7.84 -13.69 -19.32
N GLU A 80 6.84 -13.86 -18.47
CA GLU A 80 5.87 -14.96 -18.54
C GLU A 80 4.56 -14.58 -19.24
N THR A 81 4.48 -13.36 -19.79
CA THR A 81 3.28 -12.82 -20.44
C THR A 81 3.47 -12.64 -21.95
N SER A 82 2.35 -12.50 -22.67
CA SER A 82 2.35 -12.42 -24.14
C SER A 82 2.20 -10.99 -24.64
N ALA A 83 3.03 -10.60 -25.61
CA ALA A 83 2.88 -9.34 -26.34
C ALA A 83 1.82 -9.45 -27.49
N ASP A 84 1.32 -10.66 -27.76
CA ASP A 84 0.31 -10.89 -28.81
C ASP A 84 -1.12 -10.95 -28.24
N GLU A 85 -1.28 -10.99 -26.92
CA GLU A 85 -2.58 -10.95 -26.23
C GLU A 85 -2.93 -9.53 -25.82
N PHE A 86 -4.10 -9.05 -26.28
CA PHE A 86 -4.54 -7.68 -26.08
C PHE A 86 -5.88 -7.62 -25.35
N PHE A 87 -6.04 -6.63 -24.49
CA PHE A 87 -7.31 -6.30 -23.85
C PHE A 87 -7.66 -4.82 -24.05
N PRO A 88 -8.95 -4.46 -23.97
CA PRO A 88 -9.39 -3.09 -24.14
C PRO A 88 -9.25 -2.28 -22.86
N VAL A 89 -8.69 -1.08 -22.98
CA VAL A 89 -8.51 -0.13 -21.87
C VAL A 89 -9.27 1.16 -22.20
N GLU A 90 -10.19 1.54 -21.32
CA GLU A 90 -10.87 2.82 -21.41
C GLU A 90 -9.90 3.93 -20.98
N THR A 91 -9.56 4.81 -21.94
CA THR A 91 -8.59 5.89 -21.76
C THR A 91 -9.31 7.21 -21.63
N ILE A 92 -8.89 8.06 -20.70
CA ILE A 92 -9.46 9.38 -20.48
C ILE A 92 -9.31 10.23 -21.75
N GLY A 93 -10.42 10.83 -22.21
CA GLY A 93 -10.44 11.69 -23.39
C GLY A 93 -10.53 10.96 -24.75
N LYS A 94 -10.56 9.63 -24.76
CA LYS A 94 -10.82 8.85 -25.97
C LYS A 94 -12.21 8.24 -25.93
N LYS A 95 -12.86 8.16 -27.10
CA LYS A 95 -14.21 7.59 -27.26
C LYS A 95 -14.18 6.06 -27.31
N ASP A 96 -13.15 5.52 -27.96
CA ASP A 96 -12.98 4.09 -28.14
C ASP A 96 -11.85 3.57 -27.24
N PRO A 97 -12.00 2.37 -26.68
CA PRO A 97 -10.95 1.74 -25.88
C PRO A 97 -9.66 1.54 -26.68
N VAL A 98 -8.53 1.73 -26.02
CA VAL A 98 -7.21 1.46 -26.60
C VAL A 98 -6.84 0.01 -26.30
N LYS A 99 -6.26 -0.68 -27.28
CA LYS A 99 -5.72 -2.02 -27.09
C LYS A 99 -4.36 -1.92 -26.38
N VAL A 100 -4.22 -2.60 -25.27
CA VAL A 100 -2.97 -2.74 -24.52
C VAL A 100 -2.64 -4.22 -24.49
N ASP A 101 -1.39 -4.57 -24.70
CA ASP A 101 -0.94 -5.96 -24.59
C ASP A 101 -0.64 -6.33 -23.11
N GLU A 102 -0.70 -7.63 -22.86
CA GLU A 102 -0.52 -8.18 -21.51
C GLU A 102 0.92 -7.97 -21.01
N HIS A 103 1.90 -8.09 -21.91
CA HIS A 103 3.31 -7.91 -21.55
C HIS A 103 3.59 -6.48 -21.05
N TYR A 104 3.10 -5.47 -21.76
CA TYR A 104 3.28 -4.07 -21.35
C TYR A 104 2.61 -3.75 -20.01
N LEU A 105 1.41 -4.31 -19.75
CA LEU A 105 0.78 -4.19 -18.42
C LEU A 105 1.65 -4.82 -17.34
N SER A 106 2.19 -6.00 -17.62
CA SER A 106 3.03 -6.74 -16.66
C SER A 106 4.34 -6.03 -16.37
N GLU A 107 4.97 -5.37 -17.35
CA GLU A 107 6.16 -4.53 -17.12
C GLU A 107 5.88 -3.41 -16.10
N ILE A 108 4.72 -2.76 -16.20
CA ILE A 108 4.31 -1.70 -15.25
C ILE A 108 4.15 -2.28 -13.84
N ILE A 109 3.48 -3.42 -13.73
CA ILE A 109 3.20 -4.09 -12.47
C ILE A 109 4.49 -4.59 -11.83
N GLU A 110 5.31 -5.31 -12.59
CA GLU A 110 6.59 -5.88 -12.15
C GLU A 110 7.51 -4.79 -11.60
N ALA A 111 7.68 -3.68 -12.33
CA ALA A 111 8.53 -2.57 -11.90
C ALA A 111 8.15 -2.05 -10.50
N ARG A 112 6.86 -1.90 -10.21
CA ARG A 112 6.39 -1.45 -8.89
C ARG A 112 6.56 -2.52 -7.81
N VAL A 113 6.23 -3.76 -8.12
CA VAL A 113 6.35 -4.86 -7.15
C VAL A 113 7.81 -5.12 -6.79
N VAL A 114 8.72 -5.09 -7.78
CA VAL A 114 10.17 -5.18 -7.57
C VAL A 114 10.65 -4.08 -6.64
N GLN A 115 10.28 -2.83 -6.90
CA GLN A 115 10.65 -1.69 -6.04
C GLN A 115 10.22 -1.90 -4.58
N THR A 116 8.98 -2.33 -4.37
CA THR A 116 8.44 -2.61 -3.03
C THR A 116 9.22 -3.75 -2.36
N PHE A 117 9.45 -4.86 -3.07
CA PHE A 117 10.18 -6.00 -2.52
C PHE A 117 11.65 -5.68 -2.23
N GLU A 118 12.32 -4.92 -3.06
CA GLU A 118 13.69 -4.46 -2.78
C GLU A 118 13.77 -3.55 -1.55
N THR A 119 12.76 -2.71 -1.34
CA THR A 119 12.68 -1.86 -0.15
C THR A 119 12.49 -2.70 1.11
N VAL A 120 11.58 -3.68 1.08
CA VAL A 120 11.37 -4.65 2.15
C VAL A 120 12.62 -5.48 2.39
N LYS A 121 13.25 -5.99 1.32
CA LYS A 121 14.48 -6.80 1.41
C LYS A 121 15.59 -6.06 2.14
N ARG A 122 15.85 -4.82 1.79
CA ARG A 122 16.87 -4.00 2.46
C ARG A 122 16.63 -3.87 3.97
N ALA A 123 15.36 -3.73 4.38
CA ALA A 123 15.02 -3.68 5.79
C ALA A 123 15.22 -5.04 6.50
N LEU A 124 14.88 -6.16 5.84
CA LEU A 124 15.04 -7.51 6.36
C LEU A 124 16.52 -7.94 6.44
N ASP A 125 17.34 -7.53 5.48
CA ASP A 125 18.78 -7.81 5.45
C ASP A 125 19.50 -7.14 6.64
N GLN A 126 19.09 -5.95 7.06
CA GLN A 126 19.68 -5.26 8.24
C GLN A 126 19.56 -6.07 9.52
N VAL A 127 18.56 -6.92 9.64
CA VAL A 127 18.29 -7.76 10.81
C VAL A 127 18.52 -9.24 10.53
N GLU A 128 19.15 -9.57 9.40
CA GLU A 128 19.45 -10.93 8.94
C GLU A 128 18.22 -11.87 8.89
N ALA A 129 17.03 -11.32 8.71
CA ALA A 129 15.77 -12.05 8.79
C ALA A 129 15.60 -13.10 7.68
N LEU A 130 16.27 -12.93 6.54
CA LEU A 130 16.23 -13.87 5.43
C LEU A 130 16.99 -15.18 5.68
N LYS A 131 17.76 -15.26 6.79
CA LYS A 131 18.44 -16.48 7.24
C LYS A 131 17.54 -17.41 8.06
N LEU A 132 16.33 -16.96 8.40
CA LEU A 132 15.39 -17.74 9.21
C LEU A 132 14.86 -18.96 8.44
N PRO A 133 14.72 -20.12 9.11
CA PRO A 133 14.37 -21.38 8.45
C PRO A 133 12.96 -21.42 7.89
N GLY A 134 12.04 -20.60 8.41
CA GLY A 134 10.64 -20.56 7.96
C GLY A 134 10.43 -19.80 6.65
N GLY A 135 11.47 -19.15 6.09
CA GLY A 135 11.35 -18.37 4.85
C GLY A 135 10.39 -17.20 4.98
N ILE A 136 9.63 -16.94 3.91
CA ILE A 136 8.67 -15.85 3.83
C ILE A 136 7.26 -16.39 3.61
N VAL A 137 6.29 -15.81 4.33
CA VAL A 137 4.87 -16.01 4.10
C VAL A 137 4.25 -14.69 3.64
N LEU A 138 3.70 -14.67 2.43
CA LEU A 138 2.94 -13.55 1.88
C LEU A 138 1.48 -13.63 2.28
N THR A 139 0.85 -12.49 2.52
CA THR A 139 -0.58 -12.34 2.75
C THR A 139 -1.04 -10.94 2.35
N GLY A 140 -2.33 -10.64 2.52
CA GLY A 140 -2.93 -9.37 2.12
C GLY A 140 -3.46 -9.39 0.69
N GLY A 141 -4.27 -8.40 0.35
CA GLY A 141 -4.98 -8.38 -0.95
C GLY A 141 -4.08 -8.36 -2.17
N ALA A 142 -2.96 -7.62 -2.10
CA ALA A 142 -2.02 -7.54 -3.23
C ALA A 142 -1.20 -8.81 -3.45
N SER A 143 -1.09 -9.69 -2.44
CA SER A 143 -0.44 -11.01 -2.61
C SER A 143 -1.24 -11.99 -3.48
N SER A 144 -2.49 -11.63 -3.85
CA SER A 144 -3.31 -12.42 -4.77
C SER A 144 -2.98 -12.19 -6.25
N LEU A 145 -2.14 -11.21 -6.55
CA LEU A 145 -1.72 -10.93 -7.92
C LEU A 145 -0.88 -12.10 -8.46
N ALA A 146 -1.21 -12.57 -9.65
CA ALA A 146 -0.51 -13.68 -10.26
C ALA A 146 0.98 -13.36 -10.47
N GLY A 147 1.85 -14.35 -10.25
CA GLY A 147 3.31 -14.20 -10.36
C GLY A 147 4.01 -13.51 -9.18
N VAL A 148 3.27 -12.95 -8.21
CA VAL A 148 3.87 -12.24 -7.07
C VAL A 148 4.70 -13.15 -6.17
N GLN A 149 4.25 -14.38 -5.94
CA GLN A 149 4.97 -15.35 -5.11
C GLN A 149 6.31 -15.75 -5.74
N GLU A 150 6.29 -16.03 -7.02
CA GLU A 150 7.46 -16.42 -7.83
C GLU A 150 8.46 -15.25 -7.89
N LEU A 151 7.98 -14.05 -8.17
CA LEU A 151 8.81 -12.84 -8.17
C LEU A 151 9.42 -12.56 -6.78
N ALA A 152 8.66 -12.74 -5.71
CA ALA A 152 9.16 -12.61 -4.36
C ALA A 152 10.27 -13.65 -4.08
N GLN A 153 10.09 -14.90 -4.51
CA GLN A 153 11.09 -15.96 -4.34
C GLN A 153 12.40 -15.62 -5.07
N GLU A 154 12.32 -15.06 -6.27
CA GLU A 154 13.47 -14.60 -7.03
C GLU A 154 14.21 -13.46 -6.32
N ILE A 155 13.48 -12.42 -5.90
CA ILE A 155 14.08 -11.23 -5.29
C ILE A 155 14.69 -11.53 -3.91
N PHE A 156 13.96 -12.21 -3.04
CA PHE A 156 14.43 -12.50 -1.68
C PHE A 156 15.44 -13.65 -1.63
N GLY A 157 15.46 -14.54 -2.60
CA GLY A 157 16.36 -15.68 -2.67
C GLY A 157 16.10 -16.76 -1.61
N VAL A 158 14.89 -16.79 -1.06
CA VAL A 158 14.44 -17.76 -0.05
C VAL A 158 13.09 -18.36 -0.44
N GLN A 159 12.69 -19.44 0.24
CA GLN A 159 11.37 -20.02 0.00
C GLN A 159 10.27 -19.04 0.38
N VAL A 160 9.32 -18.85 -0.52
CA VAL A 160 8.15 -17.99 -0.34
C VAL A 160 6.88 -18.79 -0.55
N LYS A 161 5.90 -18.60 0.32
CA LYS A 161 4.54 -19.13 0.14
C LYS A 161 3.51 -18.05 0.39
N THR A 162 2.37 -18.15 -0.26
CA THR A 162 1.23 -17.28 -0.03
C THR A 162 0.23 -17.96 0.90
N TYR A 163 -0.16 -17.28 1.97
CA TYR A 163 -1.21 -17.74 2.86
C TYR A 163 -2.58 -17.43 2.25
N ILE A 164 -3.35 -18.47 1.99
CA ILE A 164 -4.75 -18.39 1.56
C ILE A 164 -5.62 -19.04 2.64
N PRO A 165 -6.60 -18.31 3.23
CA PRO A 165 -7.51 -18.88 4.18
C PRO A 165 -8.28 -20.08 3.60
N GLU A 166 -8.44 -21.14 4.39
CA GLU A 166 -9.12 -22.37 3.95
C GLU A 166 -10.64 -22.31 4.13
N GLN A 167 -11.15 -21.36 4.92
CA GLN A 167 -12.57 -21.24 5.27
C GLN A 167 -13.42 -20.95 4.04
N MET A 168 -14.51 -21.69 3.92
CA MET A 168 -15.47 -21.52 2.83
C MET A 168 -15.98 -20.07 2.77
N GLY A 169 -15.95 -19.47 1.58
CA GLY A 169 -16.34 -18.07 1.35
C GLY A 169 -15.28 -17.02 1.73
N MET A 170 -14.14 -17.44 2.32
CA MET A 170 -13.05 -16.52 2.72
C MET A 170 -11.68 -16.90 2.11
N ARG A 171 -11.68 -17.64 1.00
CA ARG A 171 -10.45 -18.07 0.32
C ARG A 171 -9.77 -16.94 -0.45
N ASN A 172 -9.49 -15.85 0.26
CA ASN A 172 -8.73 -14.74 -0.28
C ASN A 172 -7.84 -14.16 0.84
N PRO A 173 -6.56 -13.89 0.58
CA PRO A 173 -5.61 -13.33 1.56
C PRO A 173 -6.09 -12.01 2.21
N ILE A 174 -6.99 -11.28 1.58
CA ILE A 174 -7.59 -10.04 2.13
C ILE A 174 -8.24 -10.24 3.50
N TYR A 175 -8.73 -11.46 3.79
CA TYR A 175 -9.38 -11.79 5.06
C TYR A 175 -8.42 -12.18 6.17
N ALA A 176 -7.12 -12.33 5.90
CA ALA A 176 -6.13 -12.80 6.87
C ALA A 176 -6.11 -11.98 8.17
N THR A 177 -6.17 -10.65 8.05
CA THR A 177 -6.18 -9.74 9.21
C THR A 177 -7.42 -9.93 10.07
N SER A 178 -8.61 -9.96 9.47
CA SER A 178 -9.88 -10.13 10.18
C SER A 178 -9.96 -11.48 10.88
N MET A 179 -9.55 -12.55 10.20
CA MET A 179 -9.50 -13.89 10.76
C MET A 179 -8.47 -14.01 11.89
N GLY A 180 -7.32 -13.37 11.71
CA GLY A 180 -6.29 -13.30 12.74
C GLY A 180 -6.79 -12.61 14.00
N LEU A 181 -7.50 -11.51 13.87
CA LEU A 181 -8.09 -10.79 15.00
C LEU A 181 -9.14 -11.63 15.73
N ILE A 182 -10.00 -12.33 15.00
CA ILE A 182 -11.01 -13.23 15.60
C ILE A 182 -10.31 -14.38 16.36
N LYS A 183 -9.33 -15.02 15.74
CA LYS A 183 -8.58 -16.12 16.37
C LYS A 183 -7.79 -15.64 17.60
N TYR A 184 -7.16 -14.49 17.51
CA TYR A 184 -6.46 -13.88 18.62
C TYR A 184 -7.41 -13.54 19.77
N ALA A 185 -8.53 -12.90 19.50
CA ALA A 185 -9.54 -12.58 20.51
C ALA A 185 -10.12 -13.85 21.17
N ALA A 186 -10.28 -14.94 20.41
CA ALA A 186 -10.74 -16.22 20.94
C ALA A 186 -9.70 -16.92 21.82
N SER A 187 -8.41 -16.62 21.66
CA SER A 187 -7.32 -17.18 22.46
C SER A 187 -7.04 -16.41 23.76
N LEU A 188 -7.69 -15.27 23.98
CA LEU A 188 -7.57 -14.53 25.23
C LEU A 188 -8.21 -15.34 26.37
N ASP A 189 -7.52 -15.41 27.52
CA ASP A 189 -8.02 -16.09 28.71
C ASP A 189 -9.40 -15.62 29.11
N ASP A 190 -10.22 -16.57 29.61
CA ASP A 190 -11.57 -16.25 30.10
C ASP A 190 -11.56 -15.16 31.18
N VAL A 191 -10.50 -15.11 31.99
CA VAL A 191 -10.28 -14.06 33.00
C VAL A 191 -10.22 -12.67 32.36
N HIS A 192 -9.49 -12.51 31.26
CA HIS A 192 -9.44 -11.24 30.52
C HIS A 192 -10.78 -10.91 29.87
N ARG A 193 -11.48 -11.92 29.35
CA ARG A 193 -12.84 -11.74 28.78
C ARG A 193 -13.86 -11.35 29.85
N ILE A 194 -13.80 -11.94 31.03
CA ILE A 194 -14.69 -11.61 32.17
C ILE A 194 -14.37 -10.21 32.71
N ALA A 195 -13.09 -9.86 32.86
CA ALA A 195 -12.68 -8.54 33.32
C ALA A 195 -13.13 -7.41 32.36
N GLN A 196 -13.18 -7.68 31.06
CA GLN A 196 -13.72 -6.73 30.09
C GLN A 196 -15.24 -6.64 30.13
N LYS A 197 -15.96 -7.75 30.39
CA LYS A 197 -17.42 -7.77 30.54
C LYS A 197 -17.87 -7.09 31.86
N GLY A 198 -17.03 -7.11 32.87
CA GLY A 198 -17.31 -6.48 34.17
C GLY A 198 -17.08 -4.97 34.22
N LYS A 199 -16.49 -4.37 33.19
CA LYS A 199 -16.45 -2.91 33.07
C LYS A 199 -17.81 -2.45 32.60
N PRO A 200 -18.52 -1.58 33.35
CA PRO A 200 -19.73 -0.98 32.84
C PRO A 200 -19.39 -0.34 31.49
N VAL A 201 -20.15 -0.70 30.47
CA VAL A 201 -20.09 0.03 29.19
C VAL A 201 -20.46 1.47 29.61
N THR A 202 -19.45 2.31 29.75
CA THR A 202 -19.66 3.74 29.82
C THR A 202 -20.33 4.05 28.49
N GLU A 203 -21.67 4.25 28.55
CA GLU A 203 -22.37 4.81 27.41
C GLU A 203 -21.53 5.97 26.91
N PRO A 204 -21.32 6.10 25.60
CA PRO A 204 -20.56 7.22 25.08
C PRO A 204 -21.20 8.45 25.68
N ARG A 205 -20.46 9.16 26.55
CA ARG A 205 -20.94 10.42 27.13
C ARG A 205 -21.56 11.17 25.95
N PRO A 206 -22.85 11.57 26.05
CA PRO A 206 -23.40 12.41 25.01
C PRO A 206 -22.43 13.57 24.87
N VAL A 207 -21.90 13.72 23.68
CA VAL A 207 -21.02 14.83 23.32
C VAL A 207 -21.84 16.04 23.69
N GLN A 208 -21.54 16.67 24.83
CA GLN A 208 -22.15 17.95 25.17
C GLN A 208 -21.79 18.81 23.96
N SER A 209 -22.84 19.09 23.18
CA SER A 209 -22.76 20.08 22.15
C SER A 209 -22.12 21.31 22.82
N THR A 210 -20.90 21.61 22.43
CA THR A 210 -20.23 22.85 22.77
C THR A 210 -21.28 23.95 22.58
N PRO A 211 -21.52 24.79 23.59
CA PRO A 211 -22.47 25.90 23.41
C PRO A 211 -22.04 26.61 22.14
N GLN A 212 -22.98 26.73 21.21
CA GLN A 212 -22.78 27.53 20.02
C GLN A 212 -22.26 28.88 20.49
N SER A 213 -21.00 29.15 20.16
CA SER A 213 -20.41 30.48 20.35
C SER A 213 -21.40 31.48 19.75
N ALA A 214 -21.86 32.41 20.58
CA ALA A 214 -22.69 33.53 20.17
C ALA A 214 -22.08 34.17 18.90
N PRO A 215 -22.91 34.66 17.97
CA PRO A 215 -22.41 35.25 16.74
C PRO A 215 -21.48 36.41 17.12
N VAL A 216 -20.22 36.27 16.69
CA VAL A 216 -19.22 37.33 16.81
C VAL A 216 -19.75 38.50 15.98
N GLN A 217 -20.10 39.60 16.65
CA GLN A 217 -20.39 40.85 15.98
C GLN A 217 -19.12 41.29 15.27
N VAL A 218 -19.12 41.18 13.93
CA VAL A 218 -18.06 41.70 13.07
C VAL A 218 -18.12 43.22 13.16
N GLN A 219 -17.20 43.82 13.90
CA GLN A 219 -16.95 45.24 13.79
C GLN A 219 -16.46 45.55 12.37
N PRO A 220 -16.97 46.62 11.74
CA PRO A 220 -16.48 46.99 10.39
C PRO A 220 -15.03 47.38 10.47
N THR A 221 -14.18 46.59 9.82
CA THR A 221 -12.77 46.91 9.62
C THR A 221 -12.66 48.12 8.70
N ALA A 222 -11.79 49.05 9.09
CA ALA A 222 -11.42 50.22 8.32
C ALA A 222 -10.96 49.85 6.88
N PRO A 223 -11.16 50.76 5.91
CA PRO A 223 -10.87 50.45 4.50
C PRO A 223 -9.37 50.15 4.29
N VAL A 224 -9.14 48.99 3.66
CA VAL A 224 -7.80 48.59 3.21
C VAL A 224 -7.32 49.58 2.17
N GLN A 225 -6.20 50.24 2.47
CA GLN A 225 -5.48 51.09 1.50
C GLN A 225 -5.03 50.22 0.33
N GLN A 226 -5.31 50.67 -0.88
CA GLN A 226 -4.86 50.09 -2.13
C GLN A 226 -3.33 50.07 -2.19
N PRO A 227 -2.69 49.06 -2.75
CA PRO A 227 -1.26 49.07 -3.00
C PRO A 227 -0.89 50.18 -3.99
N GLN A 228 0.10 50.99 -3.64
CA GLN A 228 0.67 51.98 -4.55
C GLN A 228 1.36 51.24 -5.71
N GLU A 229 1.00 51.59 -6.91
CA GLU A 229 1.69 51.26 -8.14
C GLU A 229 3.13 51.82 -8.05
N TYR A 230 4.13 50.96 -8.15
CA TYR A 230 5.51 51.39 -8.34
C TYR A 230 5.69 51.80 -9.80
N GLU A 231 5.91 53.08 -10.01
CA GLU A 231 6.38 53.64 -11.29
C GLU A 231 7.72 52.98 -11.66
N GLN A 232 7.75 52.41 -12.86
CA GLN A 232 8.98 51.93 -13.49
C GLN A 232 9.78 53.14 -13.97
N GLU A 233 10.99 53.31 -13.45
CA GLU A 233 11.97 54.23 -14.03
C GLU A 233 12.41 53.74 -15.44
N PRO A 234 12.57 54.62 -16.40
CA PRO A 234 13.02 54.27 -17.75
C PRO A 234 14.55 54.09 -17.74
N THR A 235 14.99 52.89 -18.11
CA THR A 235 16.39 52.63 -18.41
C THR A 235 16.79 53.34 -19.69
N GLY A 236 17.67 54.32 -19.51
CA GLY A 236 18.30 55.03 -20.61
C GLY A 236 19.46 54.27 -21.23
N GLU A 237 19.59 54.53 -22.54
CA GLU A 237 20.79 54.60 -23.31
C GLU A 237 21.58 53.36 -23.72
N GLU A 238 21.34 53.09 -24.99
CA GLU A 238 22.30 52.50 -25.93
C GLU A 238 23.69 53.18 -25.84
N GLN A 239 24.74 52.42 -25.74
CA GLN A 239 26.03 52.78 -26.30
C GLN A 239 26.59 51.59 -27.11
N GLY A 240 26.56 51.80 -28.40
CA GLY A 240 27.23 50.97 -29.37
C GLY A 240 28.74 51.08 -29.28
N PHE A 241 29.43 49.95 -29.46
CA PHE A 241 30.82 49.95 -29.87
C PHE A 241 31.03 49.03 -31.06
N GLY A 242 31.52 49.71 -32.10
CA GLY A 242 31.70 49.19 -33.44
C GLY A 242 32.85 48.18 -33.57
N ALA A 243 32.78 47.57 -34.73
CA ALA A 243 33.69 46.63 -35.34
C ALA A 243 35.16 47.08 -35.37
N LYS A 244 36.08 46.11 -35.30
CA LYS A 244 37.19 45.93 -36.26
C LYS A 244 38.03 44.69 -35.93
N VAL A 245 38.22 43.98 -36.98
CA VAL A 245 39.18 43.08 -37.54
C VAL A 245 38.88 41.60 -37.30
#